data_d5be02531da98be4b5c3999d721e6243
#
_entry.id   d5be02531da98be4b5c3999d721e6243
#
_cell.length_a   1.000
_cell.length_b   1.000
_cell.length_c   1.000
_cell.angle_alpha   90.00
_cell.angle_beta   90.00
_cell.angle_gamma   90.00
#
_symmetry.space_group_name_H-M   'P 1'
#
loop_
_entity.id
_entity.type
_entity.pdbx_description
1 polymer ?
#
loop_
_entity_poly.entity_id
_entity_poly.type
_entity_poly.pdbx_seq_one_letter_code
_entity_poly.pdbx_strand_id
1 'polypeptide(L)'
;LPNVKAYVQVDDGTEPLNNNAVFFNEIIKEFDPLPPQDRSEEEIYMLYTGGTTGMPKGVMYKQGGFVTSMLKTLKAMGFEMPDDIDQLPQYVAQIKEANMLPKSLVACPLMHGTGMWLGAFLPMLTGGCVVSVPNLSFDADKLWEEVERSKISSIVIVGDAFAKPMLESLNKAKEAGKPYDISSVMLIISSGVMWSSEVKK
;
A
#
# COMPACT_ATOMS: atom_id res chain seq x y z
N LEU A 1 -20.50 -1.88 22.78
CA LEU A 1 -20.28 -0.44 22.69
C LEU A 1 -21.62 0.24 22.45
N PRO A 2 -22.10 1.15 23.33
CA PRO A 2 -23.48 1.64 23.31
C PRO A 2 -23.85 2.47 22.07
N ASN A 3 -22.86 2.98 21.34
CA ASN A 3 -23.08 3.85 20.18
C ASN A 3 -22.81 3.15 18.83
N VAL A 4 -22.46 1.86 18.83
CA VAL A 4 -22.24 1.10 17.60
C VAL A 4 -23.60 0.69 17.04
N LYS A 5 -23.85 1.08 15.79
CA LYS A 5 -25.13 0.80 15.10
C LYS A 5 -25.14 -0.50 14.32
N ALA A 6 -23.97 -0.94 13.87
CA ALA A 6 -23.80 -2.17 13.11
C ALA A 6 -22.39 -2.72 13.27
N TYR A 7 -22.27 -4.03 13.17
CA TYR A 7 -21.00 -4.73 13.07
C TYR A 7 -20.94 -5.40 11.70
N VAL A 8 -19.84 -5.17 10.98
CA VAL A 8 -19.59 -5.80 9.70
C VAL A 8 -18.35 -6.67 9.84
N GLN A 9 -18.46 -7.94 9.52
CA GLN A 9 -17.40 -8.92 9.60
C GLN A 9 -16.93 -9.28 8.19
N VAL A 10 -15.62 -9.29 7.98
CA VAL A 10 -15.03 -9.85 6.76
C VAL A 10 -14.94 -11.36 6.94
N ASP A 11 -15.49 -12.11 5.97
CA ASP A 11 -15.36 -13.55 5.94
C ASP A 11 -13.99 -13.93 5.36
N ASP A 12 -13.05 -14.30 6.23
CA ASP A 12 -11.74 -14.82 5.87
C ASP A 12 -11.62 -16.34 6.14
N GLY A 13 -12.74 -16.97 6.50
CA GLY A 13 -12.82 -18.41 6.78
C GLY A 13 -12.25 -18.82 8.15
N THR A 14 -11.82 -17.89 8.99
CA THR A 14 -11.20 -18.21 10.29
C THR A 14 -12.20 -18.32 11.42
N GLU A 15 -13.24 -17.50 11.40
CA GLU A 15 -14.22 -17.40 12.50
C GLU A 15 -15.66 -17.40 11.96
N PRO A 16 -16.59 -18.02 12.69
CA PRO A 16 -18.02 -17.95 12.32
C PRO A 16 -18.56 -16.54 12.47
N LEU A 17 -19.68 -16.26 11.80
CA LEU A 17 -20.35 -14.97 11.92
C LEU A 17 -20.72 -14.68 13.37
N ASN A 18 -20.31 -13.54 13.90
CA ASN A 18 -20.69 -13.07 15.22
C ASN A 18 -22.20 -12.76 15.25
N ASN A 19 -22.88 -13.11 16.34
CA ASN A 19 -24.35 -13.00 16.50
C ASN A 19 -24.95 -11.62 16.21
N ASN A 20 -24.17 -10.54 16.29
CA ASN A 20 -24.61 -9.18 16.05
C ASN A 20 -23.94 -8.55 14.81
N ALA A 21 -23.36 -9.36 13.94
CA ALA A 21 -22.66 -8.89 12.75
C ALA A 21 -23.35 -9.37 11.46
N VAL A 22 -23.00 -8.73 10.36
CA VAL A 22 -23.32 -9.16 9.00
C VAL A 22 -22.03 -9.33 8.23
N PHE A 23 -21.98 -10.28 7.30
CA PHE A 23 -20.80 -10.41 6.47
C PHE A 23 -20.68 -9.26 5.48
N PHE A 24 -19.47 -8.73 5.32
CA PHE A 24 -19.19 -7.64 4.38
C PHE A 24 -19.66 -7.99 2.96
N ASN A 25 -19.32 -9.20 2.47
CA ASN A 25 -19.69 -9.66 1.14
C ASN A 25 -21.20 -9.82 0.90
N GLU A 26 -21.99 -9.90 1.96
CA GLU A 26 -23.44 -9.96 1.88
C GLU A 26 -24.02 -8.54 1.81
N ILE A 27 -23.62 -7.69 2.75
CA ILE A 27 -24.17 -6.35 2.87
C ILE A 27 -23.88 -5.48 1.63
N ILE A 28 -22.71 -5.62 1.00
CA ILE A 28 -22.38 -4.85 -0.21
C ILE A 28 -23.26 -5.21 -1.43
N LYS A 29 -23.97 -6.34 -1.40
CA LYS A 29 -24.91 -6.72 -2.46
C LYS A 29 -26.29 -6.05 -2.29
N GLU A 30 -26.58 -5.56 -1.09
CA GLU A 30 -27.88 -4.97 -0.74
C GLU A 30 -27.94 -3.46 -0.99
N PHE A 31 -26.78 -2.81 -1.14
CA PHE A 31 -26.70 -1.36 -1.27
C PHE A 31 -25.99 -0.95 -2.56
N ASP A 32 -26.51 0.05 -3.22
CA ASP A 32 -25.81 0.70 -4.32
C ASP A 32 -24.60 1.49 -3.79
N PRO A 33 -23.54 1.65 -4.61
CA PRO A 33 -22.44 2.53 -4.28
C PRO A 33 -22.92 3.94 -3.97
N LEU A 34 -22.38 4.55 -2.93
CA LEU A 34 -22.66 5.96 -2.65
C LEU A 34 -22.23 6.83 -3.85
N PRO A 35 -23.07 7.78 -4.26
CA PRO A 35 -22.66 8.72 -5.31
C PRO A 35 -21.45 9.53 -4.83
N PRO A 36 -20.62 10.02 -5.77
CA PRO A 36 -19.55 10.95 -5.43
C PRO A 36 -20.08 12.10 -4.60
N GLN A 37 -19.40 12.44 -3.53
CA GLN A 37 -19.75 13.53 -2.65
C GLN A 37 -18.63 14.56 -2.64
N ASP A 38 -19.00 15.83 -2.68
CA ASP A 38 -18.04 16.90 -2.45
C ASP A 38 -17.51 16.80 -1.03
N ARG A 39 -16.21 16.76 -0.91
CA ARG A 39 -15.50 16.67 0.37
C ARG A 39 -14.69 17.95 0.62
N SER A 40 -14.74 18.43 1.84
CA SER A 40 -13.92 19.57 2.24
C SER A 40 -12.46 19.15 2.43
N GLU A 41 -11.53 19.98 1.99
CA GLU A 41 -10.09 19.83 2.28
C GLU A 41 -9.78 19.81 3.77
N GLU A 42 -10.67 20.38 4.59
CA GLU A 42 -10.59 20.44 6.05
C GLU A 42 -11.02 19.14 6.75
N GLU A 43 -11.64 18.19 6.03
CA GLU A 43 -12.00 16.90 6.62
C GLU A 43 -10.76 16.15 7.11
N ILE A 44 -10.93 15.43 8.21
CA ILE A 44 -9.82 14.77 8.90
C ILE A 44 -9.68 13.32 8.43
N TYR A 45 -8.53 13.01 7.88
CA TYR A 45 -8.02 11.65 7.78
C TYR A 45 -7.27 11.29 9.06
N MET A 46 -7.68 10.23 9.74
CA MET A 46 -7.07 9.81 11.00
C MET A 46 -6.47 8.40 10.89
N LEU A 47 -5.20 8.28 11.27
CA LEU A 47 -4.52 6.99 11.41
C LEU A 47 -4.13 6.77 12.87
N TYR A 48 -4.57 5.66 13.45
CA TYR A 48 -4.14 5.24 14.78
C TYR A 48 -2.79 4.56 14.72
N THR A 49 -1.87 4.97 15.57
CA THR A 49 -0.56 4.35 15.73
C THR A 49 -0.47 3.66 17.09
N GLY A 50 0.24 2.53 17.16
CA GLY A 50 0.59 1.91 18.43
C GLY A 50 1.50 2.86 19.21
N GLY A 51 0.97 3.46 20.29
CA GLY A 51 1.75 4.36 21.12
C GLY A 51 2.83 3.61 21.90
N THR A 52 4.05 4.13 21.93
CA THR A 52 5.15 3.62 22.78
C THR A 52 4.81 3.70 24.28
N THR A 53 3.76 4.42 24.64
CA THR A 53 3.28 4.62 26.02
C THR A 53 2.03 3.79 26.36
N GLY A 54 1.66 2.78 25.55
CA GLY A 54 0.61 1.82 25.83
C GLY A 54 -0.79 2.16 25.30
N MET A 55 -1.10 3.43 25.02
CA MET A 55 -2.40 3.83 24.44
C MET A 55 -2.23 4.22 22.97
N PRO A 56 -3.05 3.69 22.06
CA PRO A 56 -3.05 4.12 20.66
C PRO A 56 -3.33 5.61 20.54
N LYS A 57 -2.60 6.29 19.65
CA LYS A 57 -2.79 7.71 19.35
C LYS A 57 -3.29 7.89 17.93
N GLY A 58 -4.37 8.62 17.75
CA GLY A 58 -4.87 9.03 16.44
C GLY A 58 -4.07 10.21 15.90
N VAL A 59 -3.31 10.00 14.83
CA VAL A 59 -2.65 11.06 14.09
C VAL A 59 -3.62 11.61 13.07
N MET A 60 -3.90 12.91 13.11
CA MET A 60 -4.90 13.59 12.30
C MET A 60 -4.23 14.41 11.20
N TYR A 61 -4.72 14.26 9.99
CA TYR A 61 -4.30 15.04 8.84
C TYR A 61 -5.52 15.68 8.18
N LYS A 62 -5.44 16.94 7.82
CA LYS A 62 -6.42 17.55 6.91
C LYS A 62 -6.27 16.91 5.53
N GLN A 63 -7.36 16.51 4.92
CA GLN A 63 -7.38 15.75 3.67
C GLN A 63 -6.62 16.49 2.54
N GLY A 64 -6.89 17.77 2.33
CA GLY A 64 -6.21 18.56 1.29
C GLY A 64 -4.70 18.67 1.53
N GLY A 65 -4.28 18.92 2.77
CA GLY A 65 -2.86 18.95 3.15
C GLY A 65 -2.17 17.59 3.00
N PHE A 66 -2.90 16.51 3.26
CA PHE A 66 -2.38 15.16 3.11
C PHE A 66 -2.09 14.83 1.63
N VAL A 67 -3.04 15.09 0.72
CA VAL A 67 -2.85 14.88 -0.73
C VAL A 67 -1.69 15.71 -1.27
N THR A 68 -1.63 16.99 -0.90
CA THR A 68 -0.52 17.89 -1.27
C THR A 68 0.84 17.33 -0.79
N SER A 69 0.88 16.77 0.42
CA SER A 69 2.10 16.13 0.97
C SER A 69 2.51 14.89 0.16
N MET A 70 1.55 14.09 -0.33
CA MET A 70 1.83 12.95 -1.18
C MET A 70 2.46 13.38 -2.52
N LEU A 71 1.95 14.43 -3.17
CA LEU A 71 2.54 14.98 -4.39
C LEU A 71 3.97 15.47 -4.16
N LYS A 72 4.21 16.19 -3.06
CA LYS A 72 5.56 16.62 -2.67
C LYS A 72 6.51 15.45 -2.44
N THR A 73 6.02 14.37 -1.86
CA THR A 73 6.80 13.15 -1.64
C THR A 73 7.22 12.53 -2.97
N LEU A 74 6.33 12.44 -3.96
CA LEU A 74 6.66 11.95 -5.29
C LEU A 74 7.71 12.83 -5.98
N LYS A 75 7.57 14.16 -5.90
CA LYS A 75 8.59 15.09 -6.40
C LYS A 75 9.95 14.90 -5.73
N ALA A 76 9.97 14.71 -4.42
CA ALA A 76 11.20 14.44 -3.66
C ALA A 76 11.86 13.10 -4.05
N MET A 77 11.08 12.15 -4.53
CA MET A 77 11.57 10.88 -5.10
C MET A 77 12.07 11.01 -6.55
N GLY A 78 11.99 12.20 -7.13
CA GLY A 78 12.47 12.47 -8.49
C GLY A 78 11.43 12.29 -9.60
N PHE A 79 10.14 12.12 -9.24
CA PHE A 79 9.07 12.07 -10.23
C PHE A 79 8.67 13.48 -10.66
N GLU A 80 8.48 13.67 -11.98
CA GLU A 80 7.93 14.90 -12.54
C GLU A 80 6.41 14.91 -12.29
N MET A 81 6.00 15.61 -11.24
CA MET A 81 4.60 15.72 -10.85
C MET A 81 4.08 17.14 -11.11
N PRO A 82 2.80 17.31 -11.52
CA PRO A 82 2.20 18.62 -11.64
C PRO A 82 2.20 19.38 -10.30
N ASP A 83 2.18 20.71 -10.36
CA ASP A 83 2.07 21.55 -9.18
C ASP A 83 0.63 21.64 -8.67
N ASP A 84 -0.32 21.49 -9.57
CA ASP A 84 -1.75 21.54 -9.32
C ASP A 84 -2.37 20.15 -9.42
N ILE A 85 -3.18 19.80 -8.43
CA ILE A 85 -3.90 18.53 -8.39
C ILE A 85 -4.89 18.38 -9.55
N ASP A 86 -5.44 19.47 -10.06
CA ASP A 86 -6.36 19.46 -11.20
C ASP A 86 -5.69 19.03 -12.50
N GLN A 87 -4.37 19.07 -12.56
CA GLN A 87 -3.58 18.58 -13.69
C GLN A 87 -3.25 17.06 -13.61
N LEU A 88 -3.55 16.41 -12.48
CA LEU A 88 -3.28 14.97 -12.31
C LEU A 88 -3.93 14.08 -13.37
N PRO A 89 -5.19 14.30 -13.78
CA PRO A 89 -5.80 13.48 -14.83
C PRO A 89 -5.03 13.52 -16.16
N GLN A 90 -4.53 14.69 -16.54
CA GLN A 90 -3.71 14.83 -17.75
C GLN A 90 -2.35 14.15 -17.59
N TYR A 91 -1.70 14.31 -16.44
CA TYR A 91 -0.46 13.60 -16.11
C TYR A 91 -0.63 12.08 -16.17
N VAL A 92 -1.69 11.56 -15.55
CA VAL A 92 -2.01 10.13 -15.57
C VAL A 92 -2.23 9.63 -17.01
N ALA A 93 -2.92 10.40 -17.85
CA ALA A 93 -3.09 10.05 -19.27
C ALA A 93 -1.75 9.93 -19.99
N GLN A 94 -0.83 10.86 -19.77
CA GLN A 94 0.51 10.85 -20.39
C GLN A 94 1.34 9.63 -19.97
N ILE A 95 1.41 9.32 -18.66
CA ILE A 95 2.17 8.14 -18.18
C ILE A 95 1.52 6.83 -18.59
N LYS A 96 0.19 6.79 -18.77
CA LYS A 96 -0.52 5.65 -19.32
C LYS A 96 -0.16 5.41 -20.77
N GLU A 97 -0.16 6.44 -21.60
CA GLU A 97 0.25 6.37 -23.02
C GLU A 97 1.72 5.92 -23.15
N ALA A 98 2.59 6.37 -22.24
CA ALA A 98 3.98 5.93 -22.16
C ALA A 98 4.16 4.51 -21.59
N ASN A 99 3.08 3.81 -21.21
CA ASN A 99 3.09 2.50 -20.54
C ASN A 99 3.93 2.49 -19.23
N MET A 100 3.88 3.59 -18.48
CA MET A 100 4.65 3.83 -17.26
C MET A 100 3.81 3.87 -15.98
N LEU A 101 2.56 3.38 -16.03
CA LEU A 101 1.71 3.33 -14.83
C LEU A 101 2.37 2.45 -13.75
N PRO A 102 2.52 2.94 -12.51
CA PRO A 102 3.19 2.20 -11.46
C PRO A 102 2.38 0.98 -11.03
N LYS A 103 3.09 -0.12 -10.79
CA LYS A 103 2.57 -1.33 -10.16
C LYS A 103 3.31 -1.52 -8.85
N SER A 104 2.64 -1.22 -7.74
CA SER A 104 3.24 -1.24 -6.41
C SER A 104 2.87 -2.52 -5.67
N LEU A 105 3.86 -3.30 -5.27
CA LEU A 105 3.68 -4.44 -4.37
C LEU A 105 3.89 -3.98 -2.93
N VAL A 106 2.86 -4.13 -2.11
CA VAL A 106 2.89 -3.77 -0.71
C VAL A 106 3.20 -5.00 0.11
N ALA A 107 4.48 -5.15 0.52
CA ALA A 107 4.93 -6.28 1.31
C ALA A 107 4.62 -6.12 2.81
N CYS A 108 4.36 -4.91 3.28
CA CYS A 108 3.99 -4.62 4.66
C CYS A 108 2.46 -4.41 4.82
N PRO A 109 1.90 -4.54 6.03
CA PRO A 109 0.46 -4.42 6.24
C PRO A 109 -0.11 -3.06 5.78
N LEU A 110 -1.21 -3.10 5.02
CA LEU A 110 -1.92 -1.89 4.57
C LEU A 110 -2.53 -1.07 5.70
N MET A 111 -2.79 -1.66 6.86
CA MET A 111 -3.23 -0.93 8.05
C MET A 111 -2.14 -0.06 8.67
N HIS A 112 -0.89 -0.23 8.28
CA HIS A 112 0.25 0.59 8.71
C HIS A 112 0.48 1.74 7.74
N GLY A 113 0.84 2.93 8.26
CA GLY A 113 1.05 4.13 7.43
C GLY A 113 2.02 3.93 6.27
N THR A 114 3.12 3.20 6.47
CA THR A 114 4.06 2.87 5.38
C THR A 114 3.36 2.12 4.24
N GLY A 115 2.60 1.07 4.54
CA GLY A 115 1.86 0.30 3.53
C GLY A 115 0.78 1.12 2.85
N MET A 116 -0.06 1.80 3.64
CA MET A 116 -1.18 2.58 3.13
C MET A 116 -0.71 3.78 2.31
N TRP A 117 0.20 4.59 2.83
CA TRP A 117 0.57 5.85 2.19
C TRP A 117 1.53 5.64 1.02
N LEU A 118 2.63 4.91 1.27
CA LEU A 118 3.67 4.73 0.26
C LEU A 118 3.34 3.60 -0.73
N GLY A 119 2.68 2.55 -0.25
CA GLY A 119 2.37 1.37 -1.06
C GLY A 119 1.03 1.43 -1.78
N ALA A 120 0.04 2.16 -1.24
CA ALA A 120 -1.27 2.24 -1.85
C ALA A 120 -1.59 3.66 -2.36
N PHE A 121 -1.60 4.68 -1.52
CA PHE A 121 -2.05 6.01 -1.95
C PHE A 121 -1.16 6.64 -3.02
N LEU A 122 0.18 6.55 -2.88
CA LEU A 122 1.08 7.13 -3.90
C LEU A 122 0.87 6.53 -5.30
N PRO A 123 0.89 5.20 -5.49
CA PRO A 123 0.65 4.65 -6.82
C PRO A 123 -0.78 4.91 -7.32
N MET A 124 -1.79 4.86 -6.46
CA MET A 124 -3.17 5.15 -6.86
C MET A 124 -3.34 6.59 -7.31
N LEU A 125 -2.69 7.55 -6.64
CA LEU A 125 -2.72 8.97 -7.01
C LEU A 125 -2.16 9.22 -8.43
N THR A 126 -1.28 8.35 -8.89
CA THR A 126 -0.70 8.41 -10.24
C THR A 126 -1.33 7.43 -11.22
N GLY A 127 -2.53 6.93 -10.94
CA GLY A 127 -3.28 6.03 -11.82
C GLY A 127 -2.72 4.60 -11.90
N GLY A 128 -1.78 4.25 -11.02
CA GLY A 128 -1.21 2.92 -10.91
C GLY A 128 -2.10 1.93 -10.16
N CYS A 129 -1.58 0.74 -9.93
CA CYS A 129 -2.26 -0.30 -9.17
C CYS A 129 -1.46 -0.74 -7.94
N VAL A 130 -2.21 -1.27 -6.97
CA VAL A 130 -1.69 -1.87 -5.75
C VAL A 130 -1.80 -3.37 -5.87
N VAL A 131 -0.70 -4.06 -5.63
CA VAL A 131 -0.63 -5.53 -5.65
C VAL A 131 -0.33 -6.02 -4.25
N SER A 132 -1.09 -7.01 -3.78
CA SER A 132 -0.87 -7.69 -2.51
C SER A 132 -0.71 -9.19 -2.73
N VAL A 133 0.12 -9.81 -1.90
CA VAL A 133 0.26 -11.27 -1.88
C VAL A 133 -0.67 -11.82 -0.79
N PRO A 134 -1.64 -12.68 -1.13
CA PRO A 134 -2.66 -13.14 -0.17
C PRO A 134 -2.09 -14.23 0.76
N ASN A 135 -1.20 -13.85 1.66
CA ASN A 135 -0.61 -14.73 2.66
C ASN A 135 -0.88 -14.22 4.07
N LEU A 136 -1.05 -15.14 5.02
CA LEU A 136 -1.19 -14.80 6.45
C LEU A 136 0.13 -14.33 7.08
N SER A 137 1.27 -14.67 6.47
CA SER A 137 2.60 -14.23 6.90
C SER A 137 3.44 -13.82 5.69
N PHE A 138 4.47 -13.00 5.93
CA PHE A 138 5.40 -12.60 4.89
C PHE A 138 6.15 -13.80 4.32
N ASP A 139 6.13 -13.94 3.00
CA ASP A 139 6.80 -15.00 2.24
C ASP A 139 7.57 -14.35 1.08
N ALA A 140 8.90 -14.38 1.17
CA ALA A 140 9.76 -13.71 0.20
C ALA A 140 9.78 -14.42 -1.17
N ASP A 141 9.62 -15.73 -1.20
CA ASP A 141 9.60 -16.49 -2.47
C ASP A 141 8.33 -16.13 -3.26
N LYS A 142 7.18 -16.12 -2.61
CA LYS A 142 5.92 -15.69 -3.22
C LYS A 142 5.92 -14.21 -3.62
N LEU A 143 6.63 -13.37 -2.85
CA LEU A 143 6.81 -11.96 -3.23
C LEU A 143 7.54 -11.86 -4.58
N TRP A 144 8.65 -12.58 -4.74
CA TRP A 144 9.43 -12.53 -5.98
C TRP A 144 8.72 -13.19 -7.15
N GLU A 145 8.00 -14.28 -6.93
CA GLU A 145 7.10 -14.87 -7.94
C GLU A 145 6.06 -13.85 -8.42
N GLU A 146 5.47 -13.09 -7.50
CA GLU A 146 4.51 -12.04 -7.85
C GLU A 146 5.16 -10.86 -8.57
N VAL A 147 6.37 -10.47 -8.18
CA VAL A 147 7.18 -9.44 -8.88
C VAL A 147 7.38 -9.84 -10.35
N GLU A 148 7.80 -11.06 -10.59
CA GLU A 148 8.03 -11.59 -11.93
C GLU A 148 6.72 -11.69 -12.73
N ARG A 149 5.67 -12.26 -12.13
CA ARG A 149 4.36 -12.49 -12.75
C ARG A 149 3.68 -11.19 -13.16
N SER A 150 3.63 -10.23 -12.25
CA SER A 150 2.87 -8.98 -12.43
C SER A 150 3.71 -7.84 -12.99
N LYS A 151 5.03 -8.05 -13.18
CA LYS A 151 5.97 -7.01 -13.60
C LYS A 151 5.88 -5.79 -12.70
N ILE A 152 6.11 -6.02 -11.41
CA ILE A 152 6.06 -4.99 -10.36
C ILE A 152 7.16 -3.95 -10.61
N SER A 153 6.79 -2.67 -10.53
CA SER A 153 7.73 -1.56 -10.69
C SER A 153 8.24 -0.99 -9.37
N SER A 154 7.47 -1.14 -8.29
CA SER A 154 7.89 -0.68 -6.96
C SER A 154 7.47 -1.65 -5.85
N ILE A 155 8.30 -1.76 -4.81
CA ILE A 155 8.04 -2.60 -3.63
C ILE A 155 8.13 -1.73 -2.38
N VAL A 156 7.18 -1.89 -1.45
CA VAL A 156 7.16 -1.15 -0.19
C VAL A 156 7.33 -2.12 0.98
N ILE A 157 8.36 -1.86 1.79
CA ILE A 157 8.79 -2.71 2.91
C ILE A 157 8.96 -1.91 4.21
N VAL A 158 9.22 -2.60 5.31
CA VAL A 158 9.57 -2.00 6.61
C VAL A 158 10.89 -2.61 7.09
N GLY A 159 12.00 -2.01 6.66
CA GLY A 159 13.36 -2.33 7.11
C GLY A 159 13.83 -3.75 6.86
N ASP A 160 14.82 -4.15 7.64
CA ASP A 160 15.53 -5.43 7.52
C ASP A 160 14.64 -6.64 7.77
N ALA A 161 13.54 -6.51 8.50
CA ALA A 161 12.61 -7.60 8.73
C ALA A 161 12.02 -8.18 7.42
N PHE A 162 11.92 -7.34 6.40
CA PHE A 162 11.50 -7.71 5.05
C PHE A 162 12.70 -7.90 4.12
N ALA A 163 13.65 -6.95 4.15
CA ALA A 163 14.74 -6.90 3.19
C ALA A 163 15.69 -8.11 3.30
N LYS A 164 15.97 -8.60 4.52
CA LYS A 164 16.84 -9.78 4.70
C LYS A 164 16.25 -11.06 4.09
N PRO A 165 15.02 -11.48 4.42
CA PRO A 165 14.41 -12.63 3.77
C PRO A 165 14.29 -12.47 2.24
N MET A 166 14.02 -11.26 1.75
CA MET A 166 13.98 -10.99 0.31
C MET A 166 15.34 -11.24 -0.34
N LEU A 167 16.44 -10.74 0.24
CA LEU A 167 17.79 -10.97 -0.26
C LEU A 167 18.18 -12.46 -0.20
N GLU A 168 17.85 -13.14 0.91
CA GLU A 168 18.11 -14.58 1.06
C GLU A 168 17.39 -15.40 -0.01
N SER A 169 16.14 -15.09 -0.31
CA SER A 169 15.36 -15.75 -1.36
C SER A 169 15.98 -15.54 -2.74
N LEU A 170 16.38 -14.30 -3.08
CA LEU A 170 17.09 -14.03 -4.34
C LEU A 170 18.37 -14.84 -4.49
N ASN A 171 19.19 -14.90 -3.43
CA ASN A 171 20.45 -15.65 -3.44
C ASN A 171 20.21 -17.16 -3.62
N LYS A 172 19.25 -17.74 -2.90
CA LYS A 172 18.86 -19.16 -3.04
C LYS A 172 18.40 -19.49 -4.47
N ALA A 173 17.55 -18.62 -5.04
CA ALA A 173 17.06 -18.82 -6.41
C ALA A 173 18.20 -18.75 -7.43
N LYS A 174 19.15 -17.82 -7.26
CA LYS A 174 20.35 -17.70 -8.10
C LYS A 174 21.25 -18.92 -7.98
N GLU A 175 21.52 -19.40 -6.77
CA GLU A 175 22.32 -20.61 -6.50
C GLU A 175 21.67 -21.87 -7.08
N ALA A 176 20.34 -21.95 -7.05
CA ALA A 176 19.57 -23.03 -7.65
C ALA A 176 19.50 -22.97 -9.19
N GLY A 177 20.10 -21.95 -9.83
CA GLY A 177 20.07 -21.75 -11.28
C GLY A 177 18.69 -21.32 -11.82
N LYS A 178 17.82 -20.80 -10.97
CA LYS A 178 16.48 -20.31 -11.31
C LYS A 178 16.26 -18.91 -10.75
N PRO A 179 17.03 -17.90 -11.18
CA PRO A 179 16.87 -16.54 -10.67
C PRO A 179 15.50 -15.97 -11.07
N TYR A 180 14.89 -15.20 -10.18
CA TYR A 180 13.67 -14.44 -10.50
C TYR A 180 13.99 -13.30 -11.48
N ASP A 181 13.07 -13.00 -12.38
CA ASP A 181 13.13 -11.81 -13.23
C ASP A 181 12.63 -10.58 -12.45
N ILE A 182 13.57 -9.81 -11.93
CA ILE A 182 13.32 -8.57 -11.20
C ILE A 182 13.57 -7.32 -12.05
N SER A 183 13.72 -7.47 -13.36
CA SER A 183 14.09 -6.36 -14.28
C SER A 183 13.06 -5.23 -14.33
N SER A 184 11.80 -5.50 -13.92
CA SER A 184 10.76 -4.50 -13.84
C SER A 184 10.84 -3.61 -12.60
N VAL A 185 11.59 -4.02 -11.55
CA VAL A 185 11.67 -3.28 -10.29
C VAL A 185 12.58 -2.07 -10.45
N MET A 186 11.98 -0.88 -10.35
CA MET A 186 12.69 0.39 -10.43
C MET A 186 12.95 1.00 -9.05
N LEU A 187 12.11 0.65 -8.04
CA LEU A 187 12.14 1.30 -6.75
C LEU A 187 11.77 0.34 -5.63
N ILE A 188 12.55 0.34 -4.54
CA ILE A 188 12.18 -0.27 -3.27
C ILE A 188 12.15 0.83 -2.22
N ILE A 189 10.99 1.04 -1.59
CA ILE A 189 10.77 2.04 -0.55
C ILE A 189 10.72 1.35 0.81
N SER A 190 11.48 1.86 1.76
CA SER A 190 11.43 1.41 3.16
C SER A 190 11.21 2.58 4.10
N SER A 191 10.30 2.41 5.05
CA SER A 191 10.02 3.40 6.10
C SER A 191 9.68 2.71 7.42
N GLY A 192 9.73 3.45 8.51
CA GLY A 192 9.34 3.01 9.85
C GLY A 192 10.46 2.36 10.66
N VAL A 193 11.30 1.53 10.06
CA VAL A 193 12.43 0.85 10.71
C VAL A 193 13.66 0.94 9.82
N MET A 194 14.83 0.81 10.43
CA MET A 194 16.11 0.86 9.72
C MET A 194 16.20 -0.24 8.65
N TRP A 195 16.65 0.14 7.48
CA TRP A 195 17.14 -0.74 6.43
C TRP A 195 18.65 -0.60 6.37
N SER A 196 19.37 -1.64 6.77
CA SER A 196 20.82 -1.61 6.92
C SER A 196 21.54 -1.44 5.59
N SER A 197 22.71 -0.79 5.63
CA SER A 197 23.54 -0.59 4.44
C SER A 197 24.10 -1.89 3.86
N GLU A 198 24.23 -2.92 4.69
CA GLU A 198 24.71 -4.25 4.25
C GLU A 198 23.69 -4.95 3.35
N VAL A 199 22.40 -4.78 3.62
CA VAL A 199 21.32 -5.41 2.86
C VAL A 199 20.96 -4.60 1.60
N LYS A 200 21.33 -3.32 1.55
CA LYS A 200 21.09 -2.44 0.38
C LYS A 200 22.09 -2.65 -0.76
N LYS A 201 23.25 -3.27 -0.49
CA LYS A 201 24.30 -3.54 -1.47
C LYS A 201 24.07 -4.83 -2.23
#